data_13931d06aaa728d7e86904e4bcd6c91d
#
_entry.id   13931d06aaa728d7e86904e4bcd6c91d
#
_cell.length_a   1.000
_cell.length_b   1.000
_cell.length_c   1.000
_cell.angle_alpha   90.00
_cell.angle_beta   90.00
_cell.angle_gamma   90.00
#
_symmetry.space_group_name_H-M   'P 1'
#
loop_
_entity.id
_entity.type
_entity.pdbx_description
1 polymer ?
#
loop_
_entity_poly.entity_id
_entity_poly.type
_entity_poly.pdbx_seq_one_letter_code
_entity_poly.pdbx_strand_id
1 'polypeptide(L)'
;MATETTERRGYFSGWTLKKEGIIAPDERLPWGQTIFVGLQHVLAMFGATVLAPIIMGFNPNTAIFFSGIGTLIFFLVVGGRVPSYLGSSFSFIAVVLVAEGATHNIPVALGGIVTAGVVYAIIGIIVIFVGYKWIEYLMPPVVTGTVVAVIGLNLATTAISEANHSLFDTWMALVTILAVAVVAVFFPGPLRRLPILLGGVIGYLIYLLFANGLGYGTPINFTNLSNAAWLGAPTFTTPTFNINAMTLIAPVAIILVAENLGHVKAVGAITGRNLDKYLGRAFLGDGLATIVSASGGGTGVTTYAENIGVMAVTRIYSTLIFIFAACVAILLGFSPKFGALIATIPVGVLGGLAIVLFGLIAATGGRIWVQNEVDFSKSRNLITAAVALTMGAGNFTLNIGNFSMSGIGTATFSAIILYQILREREPQPEEIANADSAVGLNPTEPQPGAGQ
;
A
#
# COMPACT_ATOMS: atom_id res chain seq x y z
N MET A 1 27.82 -19.51 -10.01
CA MET A 1 27.23 -19.74 -11.35
C MET A 1 25.72 -19.70 -11.19
N ALA A 2 25.11 -18.57 -11.50
CA ALA A 2 23.66 -18.44 -11.55
C ALA A 2 23.22 -19.11 -12.85
N THR A 3 22.46 -20.19 -12.74
CA THR A 3 21.79 -20.82 -13.86
C THR A 3 20.75 -19.82 -14.41
N GLU A 4 21.03 -19.24 -15.58
CA GLU A 4 20.03 -18.57 -16.41
C GLU A 4 18.91 -19.60 -16.68
N THR A 5 17.84 -19.50 -15.89
CA THR A 5 16.62 -20.23 -16.19
C THR A 5 16.06 -19.66 -17.50
N THR A 6 16.10 -20.44 -18.55
CA THR A 6 15.47 -20.16 -19.86
C THR A 6 14.06 -19.61 -19.64
N GLU A 7 13.89 -18.30 -19.88
CA GLU A 7 12.56 -17.65 -19.86
C GLU A 7 11.66 -18.37 -20.85
N ARG A 8 10.63 -19.05 -20.35
CA ARG A 8 9.60 -19.64 -21.20
C ARG A 8 8.96 -18.54 -22.04
N ARG A 9 8.98 -18.68 -23.36
CA ARG A 9 8.58 -17.69 -24.37
C ARG A 9 7.05 -17.41 -24.44
N GLY A 10 6.25 -17.65 -23.41
CA GLY A 10 4.82 -17.36 -23.38
C GLY A 10 4.48 -16.07 -22.63
N TYR A 11 3.37 -15.41 -22.99
CA TYR A 11 2.84 -14.27 -22.25
C TYR A 11 2.58 -14.63 -20.78
N PHE A 12 1.94 -15.76 -20.53
CA PHE A 12 1.75 -16.30 -19.18
C PHE A 12 2.87 -17.26 -18.79
N SER A 13 3.30 -17.18 -17.53
CA SER A 13 4.14 -18.21 -16.91
C SER A 13 3.30 -19.48 -16.67
N GLY A 14 3.71 -20.62 -17.23
CA GLY A 14 3.17 -21.90 -16.74
C GLY A 14 3.72 -22.21 -15.35
N TRP A 15 2.94 -22.98 -14.53
CA TRP A 15 3.40 -23.36 -13.19
C TRP A 15 3.90 -24.79 -13.17
N THR A 16 5.19 -24.97 -12.86
CA THR A 16 5.78 -26.29 -12.64
C THR A 16 5.59 -26.72 -11.19
N LEU A 17 5.26 -28.00 -10.97
CA LEU A 17 5.09 -28.52 -9.61
C LEU A 17 6.45 -28.61 -8.90
N LYS A 18 6.52 -28.02 -7.71
CA LYS A 18 7.65 -28.16 -6.78
C LYS A 18 7.12 -28.37 -5.37
N LYS A 19 7.61 -29.40 -4.68
CA LYS A 19 7.05 -29.85 -3.40
C LYS A 19 7.67 -29.15 -2.20
N GLU A 20 8.94 -28.70 -2.30
CA GLU A 20 9.73 -28.21 -1.19
C GLU A 20 10.70 -27.09 -1.61
N GLY A 21 11.17 -26.33 -0.63
CA GLY A 21 12.16 -25.26 -0.82
C GLY A 21 11.50 -23.91 -1.22
N ILE A 22 12.28 -23.06 -1.86
CA ILE A 22 11.82 -21.75 -2.35
C ILE A 22 10.94 -21.99 -3.59
N ILE A 23 9.72 -21.50 -3.58
CA ILE A 23 8.77 -21.64 -4.70
C ILE A 23 8.79 -20.35 -5.51
N ALA A 24 9.29 -20.42 -6.73
CA ALA A 24 9.39 -19.30 -7.65
C ALA A 24 8.01 -18.85 -8.21
N PRO A 25 7.90 -17.65 -8.81
CA PRO A 25 6.64 -17.14 -9.38
C PRO A 25 5.99 -18.06 -10.42
N ASP A 26 6.77 -18.82 -11.15
CA ASP A 26 6.39 -19.79 -12.19
C ASP A 26 6.40 -21.26 -11.70
N GLU A 27 6.44 -21.46 -10.40
CA GLU A 27 6.32 -22.74 -9.73
C GLU A 27 5.04 -22.79 -8.90
N ARG A 28 4.56 -23.99 -8.58
CA ARG A 28 3.43 -24.19 -7.67
C ARG A 28 3.68 -25.32 -6.68
N LEU A 29 3.07 -25.21 -5.53
CA LEU A 29 2.95 -26.29 -4.56
C LEU A 29 1.89 -27.32 -5.00
N PRO A 30 1.81 -28.50 -4.33
CA PRO A 30 0.65 -29.35 -4.41
C PRO A 30 -0.65 -28.58 -4.13
N TRP A 31 -1.75 -28.94 -4.79
CA TRP A 31 -2.99 -28.16 -4.76
C TRP A 31 -3.48 -27.79 -3.35
N GLY A 32 -3.51 -28.75 -2.41
CA GLY A 32 -3.92 -28.47 -1.03
C GLY A 32 -3.08 -27.40 -0.34
N GLN A 33 -1.76 -27.44 -0.53
CA GLN A 33 -0.86 -26.43 0.02
C GLN A 33 -1.00 -25.07 -0.70
N THR A 34 -1.20 -25.08 -2.02
CA THR A 34 -1.44 -23.86 -2.81
C THR A 34 -2.70 -23.14 -2.33
N ILE A 35 -3.80 -23.88 -2.13
CA ILE A 35 -5.06 -23.34 -1.60
C ILE A 35 -4.87 -22.79 -0.17
N PHE A 36 -4.19 -23.55 0.70
CA PHE A 36 -3.94 -23.12 2.07
C PHE A 36 -3.12 -21.83 2.14
N VAL A 37 -2.04 -21.73 1.33
CA VAL A 37 -1.24 -20.49 1.28
C VAL A 37 -2.04 -19.36 0.64
N GLY A 38 -2.87 -19.64 -0.37
CA GLY A 38 -3.81 -18.66 -0.93
C GLY A 38 -4.75 -18.07 0.14
N LEU A 39 -5.32 -18.93 0.98
CA LEU A 39 -6.14 -18.49 2.11
C LEU A 39 -5.35 -17.66 3.12
N GLN A 40 -4.09 -18.03 3.39
CA GLN A 40 -3.20 -17.23 4.25
C GLN A 40 -3.00 -15.81 3.68
N HIS A 41 -2.88 -15.66 2.36
CA HIS A 41 -2.78 -14.36 1.70
C HIS A 41 -4.08 -13.54 1.82
N VAL A 42 -5.25 -14.19 1.77
CA VAL A 42 -6.55 -13.53 2.07
C VAL A 42 -6.58 -13.00 3.50
N LEU A 43 -6.14 -13.79 4.47
CA LEU A 43 -6.07 -13.37 5.87
C LEU A 43 -5.08 -12.21 6.08
N ALA A 44 -3.97 -12.19 5.33
CA ALA A 44 -2.97 -11.13 5.43
C ALA A 44 -3.48 -9.79 4.88
N MET A 45 -4.19 -9.81 3.73
CA MET A 45 -4.75 -8.59 3.11
C MET A 45 -5.98 -8.08 3.84
N PHE A 46 -6.64 -8.93 4.64
CA PHE A 46 -7.97 -8.68 5.17
C PHE A 46 -8.05 -7.37 5.97
N GLY A 47 -7.12 -7.17 6.91
CA GLY A 47 -7.14 -5.99 7.79
C GLY A 47 -7.12 -4.68 7.01
N ALA A 48 -6.22 -4.56 6.06
CA ALA A 48 -6.07 -3.36 5.24
C ALA A 48 -7.26 -3.17 4.27
N THR A 49 -7.68 -4.26 3.59
CA THR A 49 -8.77 -4.22 2.60
C THR A 49 -10.12 -3.86 3.23
N VAL A 50 -10.31 -4.17 4.52
CA VAL A 50 -11.55 -3.89 5.27
C VAL A 50 -11.50 -2.51 5.91
N LEU A 51 -10.38 -2.12 6.50
CA LEU A 51 -10.26 -0.88 7.25
C LEU A 51 -10.44 0.37 6.37
N ALA A 52 -9.78 0.39 5.21
CA ALA A 52 -9.84 1.54 4.32
C ALA A 52 -11.28 1.88 3.85
N PRO A 53 -12.08 0.93 3.33
CA PRO A 53 -13.47 1.23 2.95
C PRO A 53 -14.34 1.65 4.15
N ILE A 54 -14.15 1.08 5.35
CA ILE A 54 -14.92 1.50 6.53
C ILE A 54 -14.65 2.96 6.86
N ILE A 55 -13.39 3.40 6.88
CA ILE A 55 -13.02 4.78 7.17
C ILE A 55 -13.59 5.73 6.09
N MET A 56 -13.63 5.30 4.83
CA MET A 56 -14.20 6.06 3.72
C MET A 56 -15.74 5.96 3.61
N GLY A 57 -16.43 5.20 4.45
CA GLY A 57 -17.88 5.00 4.35
C GLY A 57 -18.33 4.06 3.22
N PHE A 58 -17.40 3.39 2.54
CA PHE A 58 -17.71 2.42 1.47
C PHE A 58 -18.14 1.06 2.04
N ASN A 59 -18.85 0.28 1.22
CA ASN A 59 -19.24 -1.07 1.59
C ASN A 59 -18.03 -2.03 1.59
N PRO A 60 -17.64 -2.63 2.75
CA PRO A 60 -16.48 -3.51 2.82
C PRO A 60 -16.59 -4.76 1.94
N ASN A 61 -17.80 -5.33 1.78
CA ASN A 61 -18.00 -6.49 0.90
C ASN A 61 -17.69 -6.18 -0.55
N THR A 62 -18.17 -5.02 -1.02
CA THR A 62 -17.91 -4.55 -2.37
C THR A 62 -16.42 -4.29 -2.58
N ALA A 63 -15.74 -3.70 -1.59
CA ALA A 63 -14.30 -3.50 -1.65
C ALA A 63 -13.52 -4.83 -1.70
N ILE A 64 -13.89 -5.82 -0.87
CA ILE A 64 -13.28 -7.15 -0.89
C ILE A 64 -13.53 -7.84 -2.24
N PHE A 65 -14.76 -7.79 -2.77
CA PHE A 65 -15.09 -8.33 -4.08
C PHE A 65 -14.19 -7.76 -5.18
N PHE A 66 -14.08 -6.43 -5.24
CA PHE A 66 -13.26 -5.77 -6.25
C PHE A 66 -11.76 -5.90 -6.00
N SER A 67 -11.30 -6.14 -4.79
CA SER A 67 -9.91 -6.48 -4.53
C SER A 67 -9.52 -7.81 -5.21
N GLY A 68 -10.43 -8.78 -5.17
CA GLY A 68 -10.26 -10.04 -5.90
C GLY A 68 -10.27 -9.84 -7.43
N ILE A 69 -11.26 -9.12 -7.96
CA ILE A 69 -11.33 -8.78 -9.40
C ILE A 69 -10.08 -8.00 -9.83
N GLY A 70 -9.67 -6.99 -9.05
CA GLY A 70 -8.48 -6.20 -9.32
C GLY A 70 -7.21 -7.03 -9.35
N THR A 71 -7.06 -7.99 -8.43
CA THR A 71 -5.93 -8.93 -8.41
C THR A 71 -5.89 -9.79 -9.67
N LEU A 72 -7.04 -10.26 -10.17
CA LEU A 72 -7.10 -11.02 -11.44
C LEU A 72 -6.76 -10.13 -12.63
N ILE A 73 -7.26 -8.89 -12.69
CA ILE A 73 -6.90 -7.93 -13.74
C ILE A 73 -5.39 -7.69 -13.75
N PHE A 74 -4.81 -7.41 -12.59
CA PHE A 74 -3.37 -7.23 -12.46
C PHE A 74 -2.60 -8.44 -12.95
N PHE A 75 -2.98 -9.65 -12.48
CA PHE A 75 -2.36 -10.89 -12.92
C PHE A 75 -2.38 -11.04 -14.46
N LEU A 76 -3.52 -10.74 -15.09
CA LEU A 76 -3.66 -10.82 -16.54
C LEU A 76 -2.76 -9.81 -17.26
N VAL A 77 -2.72 -8.56 -16.80
CA VAL A 77 -1.95 -7.48 -17.43
C VAL A 77 -0.44 -7.70 -17.29
N VAL A 78 0.03 -8.17 -16.12
CA VAL A 78 1.46 -8.46 -15.92
C VAL A 78 1.87 -9.83 -16.50
N GLY A 79 0.93 -10.60 -17.05
CA GLY A 79 1.19 -11.91 -17.64
C GLY A 79 1.62 -12.97 -16.62
N GLY A 80 1.15 -12.88 -15.38
CA GLY A 80 1.52 -13.79 -14.29
C GLY A 80 3.00 -13.73 -13.89
N ARG A 81 3.69 -12.60 -14.12
CA ARG A 81 5.14 -12.45 -13.86
C ARG A 81 5.44 -11.81 -12.51
N VAL A 82 4.55 -10.96 -12.02
CA VAL A 82 4.71 -10.25 -10.76
C VAL A 82 3.75 -10.83 -9.73
N PRO A 83 4.23 -11.56 -8.71
CA PRO A 83 3.37 -12.06 -7.65
C PRO A 83 2.95 -10.89 -6.75
N SER A 84 1.66 -10.57 -6.73
CA SER A 84 1.08 -9.55 -5.87
C SER A 84 -0.41 -9.77 -5.67
N TYR A 85 -0.93 -9.28 -4.55
CA TYR A 85 -2.34 -9.12 -4.25
C TYR A 85 -2.68 -7.63 -4.27
N LEU A 86 -3.84 -7.27 -4.81
CA LEU A 86 -4.35 -5.92 -4.81
C LEU A 86 -5.47 -5.76 -3.79
N GLY A 87 -5.42 -4.69 -3.02
CA GLY A 87 -6.50 -4.32 -2.12
C GLY A 87 -6.66 -2.82 -1.99
N SER A 88 -7.55 -2.37 -1.11
CA SER A 88 -7.90 -0.95 -0.94
C SER A 88 -6.68 -0.10 -0.60
N SER A 89 -6.40 0.93 -1.40
CA SER A 89 -5.28 1.83 -1.15
C SER A 89 -5.63 2.90 -0.13
N PHE A 90 -4.79 3.04 0.89
CA PHE A 90 -4.92 4.07 1.92
C PHE A 90 -4.66 5.48 1.40
N SER A 91 -3.96 5.61 0.27
CA SER A 91 -3.68 6.91 -0.37
C SER A 91 -4.94 7.67 -0.78
N PHE A 92 -6.08 6.97 -0.93
CA PHE A 92 -7.36 7.58 -1.28
C PHE A 92 -8.11 8.14 -0.06
N ILE A 93 -7.86 7.68 1.17
CA ILE A 93 -8.72 7.97 2.32
C ILE A 93 -8.92 9.48 2.51
N ALA A 94 -7.83 10.22 2.66
CA ALA A 94 -7.92 11.66 2.95
C ALA A 94 -8.64 12.45 1.85
N VAL A 95 -8.36 12.16 0.57
CA VAL A 95 -8.96 12.88 -0.56
C VAL A 95 -10.40 12.45 -0.81
N VAL A 96 -10.75 11.21 -0.52
CA VAL A 96 -12.13 10.70 -0.61
C VAL A 96 -12.99 11.37 0.44
N LEU A 97 -12.56 11.41 1.72
CA LEU A 97 -13.29 12.08 2.79
C LEU A 97 -13.55 13.56 2.48
N VAL A 98 -12.58 14.25 1.86
CA VAL A 98 -12.75 15.63 1.41
C VAL A 98 -13.71 15.73 0.23
N ALA A 99 -13.61 14.81 -0.74
CA ALA A 99 -14.45 14.80 -1.95
C ALA A 99 -15.93 14.49 -1.65
N GLU A 100 -16.17 13.61 -0.66
CA GLU A 100 -17.54 13.28 -0.20
C GLU A 100 -18.20 14.47 0.49
N GLY A 101 -17.40 15.33 1.14
CA GLY A 101 -17.89 16.47 1.90
C GLY A 101 -18.85 16.08 3.04
N ALA A 102 -19.58 17.05 3.56
CA ALA A 102 -20.51 16.85 4.68
C ALA A 102 -21.71 15.93 4.34
N THR A 103 -21.97 15.67 3.06
CA THR A 103 -23.11 14.85 2.59
C THR A 103 -22.73 13.38 2.37
N HIS A 104 -21.47 13.00 2.58
CA HIS A 104 -20.95 11.64 2.33
C HIS A 104 -21.36 11.10 0.94
N ASN A 105 -21.11 11.89 -0.10
CA ASN A 105 -21.51 11.55 -1.47
C ASN A 105 -20.53 10.57 -2.13
N ILE A 106 -20.63 9.31 -1.78
CA ILE A 106 -19.79 8.22 -2.31
C ILE A 106 -19.74 8.18 -3.85
N PRO A 107 -20.87 8.31 -4.62
CA PRO A 107 -20.80 8.37 -6.07
C PRO A 107 -19.85 9.42 -6.64
N VAL A 108 -19.76 10.59 -6.03
CA VAL A 108 -18.83 11.67 -6.44
C VAL A 108 -17.39 11.28 -6.19
N ALA A 109 -17.08 10.69 -5.03
CA ALA A 109 -15.76 10.18 -4.73
C ALA A 109 -15.33 9.06 -5.70
N LEU A 110 -16.25 8.15 -6.04
CA LEU A 110 -16.02 7.09 -7.03
C LEU A 110 -15.62 7.66 -8.40
N GLY A 111 -16.27 8.74 -8.86
CA GLY A 111 -15.90 9.44 -10.11
C GLY A 111 -14.47 9.97 -10.08
N GLY A 112 -14.04 10.49 -8.94
CA GLY A 112 -12.66 10.92 -8.71
C GLY A 112 -11.67 9.74 -8.70
N ILE A 113 -12.02 8.61 -8.06
CA ILE A 113 -11.18 7.40 -8.03
C ILE A 113 -11.03 6.80 -9.44
N VAL A 114 -12.11 6.75 -10.24
CA VAL A 114 -12.04 6.33 -11.64
C VAL A 114 -11.06 7.23 -12.41
N THR A 115 -11.11 8.54 -12.20
CA THR A 115 -10.20 9.49 -12.85
C THR A 115 -8.74 9.24 -12.46
N ALA A 116 -8.46 9.00 -11.17
CA ALA A 116 -7.12 8.63 -10.72
C ALA A 116 -6.66 7.32 -11.37
N GLY A 117 -7.53 6.31 -11.48
CA GLY A 117 -7.26 5.06 -12.17
C GLY A 117 -6.91 5.26 -13.65
N VAL A 118 -7.63 6.16 -14.35
CA VAL A 118 -7.33 6.50 -15.75
C VAL A 118 -5.97 7.16 -15.87
N VAL A 119 -5.66 8.16 -15.03
CA VAL A 119 -4.33 8.81 -15.01
C VAL A 119 -3.22 7.78 -14.74
N TYR A 120 -3.46 6.86 -13.79
CA TYR A 120 -2.50 5.83 -13.45
C TYR A 120 -2.28 4.83 -14.61
N ALA A 121 -3.35 4.43 -15.29
CA ALA A 121 -3.26 3.58 -16.49
C ALA A 121 -2.49 4.28 -17.63
N ILE A 122 -2.71 5.58 -17.84
CA ILE A 122 -1.97 6.37 -18.82
C ILE A 122 -0.47 6.41 -18.47
N ILE A 123 -0.11 6.65 -17.20
CA ILE A 123 1.28 6.59 -16.76
C ILE A 123 1.87 5.19 -17.03
N GLY A 124 1.11 4.12 -16.75
CA GLY A 124 1.51 2.75 -17.05
C GLY A 124 1.82 2.53 -18.54
N ILE A 125 0.96 3.04 -19.42
CA ILE A 125 1.16 3.00 -20.89
C ILE A 125 2.42 3.76 -21.27
N ILE A 126 2.62 4.97 -20.75
CA ILE A 126 3.83 5.77 -21.03
C ILE A 126 5.08 4.98 -20.63
N VAL A 127 5.06 4.34 -19.46
CA VAL A 127 6.19 3.53 -18.96
C VAL A 127 6.45 2.30 -19.82
N ILE A 128 5.42 1.68 -20.41
CA ILE A 128 5.59 0.56 -21.34
C ILE A 128 6.39 0.98 -22.58
N PHE A 129 6.13 2.17 -23.13
CA PHE A 129 6.75 2.65 -24.36
C PHE A 129 8.06 3.42 -24.13
N VAL A 130 8.13 4.26 -23.10
CA VAL A 130 9.26 5.16 -22.83
C VAL A 130 10.25 4.55 -21.82
N GLY A 131 9.79 3.57 -21.04
CA GLY A 131 10.56 2.99 -19.91
C GLY A 131 10.29 3.70 -18.60
N TYR A 132 10.85 3.17 -17.51
CA TYR A 132 10.59 3.62 -16.13
C TYR A 132 11.65 4.55 -15.54
N LYS A 133 12.80 4.71 -16.20
CA LYS A 133 13.96 5.46 -15.65
C LYS A 133 13.65 6.91 -15.31
N TRP A 134 12.75 7.55 -16.04
CA TRP A 134 12.31 8.92 -15.76
C TRP A 134 11.55 9.01 -14.43
N ILE A 135 10.84 7.95 -14.02
CA ILE A 135 10.17 7.88 -12.72
C ILE A 135 11.21 7.79 -11.61
N GLU A 136 12.22 6.93 -11.76
CA GLU A 136 13.31 6.81 -10.77
C GLU A 136 14.10 8.13 -10.65
N TYR A 137 14.25 8.84 -11.77
CA TYR A 137 14.86 10.16 -11.76
C TYR A 137 14.03 11.19 -10.97
N LEU A 138 12.71 11.19 -11.14
CA LEU A 138 11.80 12.10 -10.43
C LEU A 138 11.60 11.67 -8.97
N MET A 139 11.58 10.38 -8.71
CA MET A 139 11.21 9.77 -7.44
C MET A 139 12.29 8.80 -6.95
N PRO A 140 13.51 9.31 -6.64
CA PRO A 140 14.55 8.48 -6.04
C PRO A 140 14.13 7.99 -4.65
N PRO A 141 14.86 7.04 -4.04
CA PRO A 141 14.48 6.42 -2.76
C PRO A 141 14.16 7.40 -1.63
N VAL A 142 14.83 8.55 -1.58
CA VAL A 142 14.52 9.59 -0.59
C VAL A 142 13.09 10.13 -0.79
N VAL A 143 12.70 10.42 -2.04
CA VAL A 143 11.35 10.90 -2.36
C VAL A 143 10.32 9.80 -2.14
N THR A 144 10.56 8.60 -2.68
CA THR A 144 9.64 7.46 -2.55
C THR A 144 9.40 7.10 -1.08
N GLY A 145 10.47 6.98 -0.28
CA GLY A 145 10.35 6.70 1.15
C GLY A 145 9.59 7.79 1.90
N THR A 146 9.85 9.07 1.55
CA THR A 146 9.13 10.22 2.13
C THR A 146 7.64 10.18 1.80
N VAL A 147 7.26 9.92 0.55
CA VAL A 147 5.85 9.81 0.14
C VAL A 147 5.13 8.71 0.90
N VAL A 148 5.75 7.53 1.01
CA VAL A 148 5.16 6.41 1.78
C VAL A 148 5.03 6.77 3.26
N ALA A 149 6.03 7.40 3.87
CA ALA A 149 5.96 7.85 5.26
C ALA A 149 4.85 8.89 5.47
N VAL A 150 4.69 9.82 4.54
CA VAL A 150 3.63 10.85 4.56
C VAL A 150 2.23 10.24 4.55
N ILE A 151 1.98 9.17 3.77
CA ILE A 151 0.67 8.49 3.76
C ILE A 151 0.29 8.06 5.19
N GLY A 152 1.19 7.35 5.87
CA GLY A 152 0.94 6.89 7.23
C GLY A 152 0.78 8.03 8.24
N LEU A 153 1.62 9.06 8.17
CA LEU A 153 1.57 10.20 9.09
C LEU A 153 0.35 11.09 8.88
N ASN A 154 -0.06 11.32 7.65
CA ASN A 154 -1.27 12.11 7.35
C ASN A 154 -2.54 11.46 7.91
N LEU A 155 -2.63 10.13 7.81
CA LEU A 155 -3.78 9.37 8.30
C LEU A 155 -3.77 9.17 9.84
N ALA A 156 -2.67 9.54 10.53
CA ALA A 156 -2.58 9.39 11.98
C ALA A 156 -3.67 10.17 12.72
N THR A 157 -4.04 11.37 12.23
CA THR A 157 -5.12 12.18 12.82
C THR A 157 -6.47 11.47 12.76
N THR A 158 -6.78 10.80 11.63
CA THR A 158 -8.01 10.01 11.46
C THR A 158 -8.01 8.82 12.42
N ALA A 159 -6.90 8.08 12.52
CA ALA A 159 -6.78 6.94 13.44
C ALA A 159 -6.96 7.36 14.90
N ILE A 160 -6.37 8.50 15.29
CA ILE A 160 -6.50 9.04 16.66
C ILE A 160 -7.94 9.50 16.93
N SER A 161 -8.61 10.12 15.96
CA SER A 161 -10.01 10.52 16.07
C SER A 161 -10.91 9.31 16.31
N GLU A 162 -10.74 8.23 15.55
CA GLU A 162 -11.45 6.97 15.75
C GLU A 162 -11.17 6.34 17.12
N ALA A 163 -9.90 6.33 17.56
CA ALA A 163 -9.50 5.78 18.85
C ALA A 163 -10.06 6.59 20.02
N ASN A 164 -10.21 7.91 19.89
CA ASN A 164 -10.64 8.82 20.97
C ASN A 164 -12.14 9.15 20.91
N HIS A 165 -12.96 8.35 20.26
CA HIS A 165 -14.40 8.59 20.14
C HIS A 165 -15.10 8.67 21.54
N SER A 166 -14.66 7.84 22.49
CA SER A 166 -15.04 7.88 23.89
C SER A 166 -13.87 7.44 24.78
N LEU A 167 -13.95 7.70 26.09
CA LEU A 167 -12.94 7.19 27.03
C LEU A 167 -12.83 5.66 26.99
N PHE A 168 -13.95 4.97 26.85
CA PHE A 168 -13.98 3.51 26.73
C PHE A 168 -13.33 3.06 25.42
N ASP A 169 -13.64 3.72 24.29
CA ASP A 169 -13.01 3.41 22.99
C ASP A 169 -11.49 3.66 23.03
N THR A 170 -11.03 4.71 23.73
CA THR A 170 -9.59 4.97 23.92
C THR A 170 -8.89 3.78 24.61
N TRP A 171 -9.49 3.26 25.70
CA TRP A 171 -8.92 2.08 26.37
C TRP A 171 -8.96 0.83 25.48
N MET A 172 -10.03 0.64 24.72
CA MET A 172 -10.15 -0.50 23.79
C MET A 172 -9.19 -0.37 22.61
N ALA A 173 -8.90 0.85 22.14
CA ALA A 173 -7.86 1.09 21.15
C ALA A 173 -6.47 0.69 21.70
N LEU A 174 -6.12 1.11 22.91
CA LEU A 174 -4.85 0.73 23.54
C LEU A 174 -4.73 -0.79 23.74
N VAL A 175 -5.80 -1.44 24.19
CA VAL A 175 -5.85 -2.91 24.31
C VAL A 175 -5.64 -3.58 22.95
N THR A 176 -6.27 -3.06 21.89
CA THR A 176 -6.11 -3.58 20.52
C THR A 176 -4.69 -3.40 20.01
N ILE A 177 -4.08 -2.22 20.23
CA ILE A 177 -2.66 -1.96 19.88
C ILE A 177 -1.75 -2.97 20.59
N LEU A 178 -1.96 -3.17 21.90
CA LEU A 178 -1.17 -4.12 22.67
C LEU A 178 -1.36 -5.56 22.16
N ALA A 179 -2.61 -5.94 21.84
CA ALA A 179 -2.90 -7.26 21.26
C ALA A 179 -2.16 -7.48 19.94
N VAL A 180 -2.19 -6.49 19.02
CA VAL A 180 -1.43 -6.54 17.75
C VAL A 180 0.06 -6.69 18.02
N ALA A 181 0.63 -5.91 18.94
CA ALA A 181 2.05 -5.96 19.28
C ALA A 181 2.45 -7.32 19.87
N VAL A 182 1.64 -7.87 20.78
CA VAL A 182 1.87 -9.19 21.38
C VAL A 182 1.83 -10.28 20.30
N VAL A 183 0.85 -10.27 19.42
CA VAL A 183 0.77 -11.22 18.30
C VAL A 183 1.99 -11.10 17.39
N ALA A 184 2.40 -9.88 17.04
CA ALA A 184 3.52 -9.64 16.14
C ALA A 184 4.87 -10.12 16.70
N VAL A 185 5.04 -10.10 18.02
CA VAL A 185 6.33 -10.40 18.66
C VAL A 185 6.38 -11.82 19.26
N PHE A 186 5.34 -12.22 19.98
CA PHE A 186 5.39 -13.40 20.84
C PHE A 186 4.67 -14.64 20.28
N PHE A 187 3.78 -14.49 19.28
CA PHE A 187 3.06 -15.65 18.76
C PHE A 187 3.99 -16.55 17.92
N PRO A 188 3.83 -17.88 18.03
CA PRO A 188 4.63 -18.84 17.30
C PRO A 188 4.16 -19.03 15.85
N GLY A 189 5.10 -19.40 14.97
CA GLY A 189 4.81 -19.92 13.64
C GLY A 189 4.03 -18.97 12.72
N PRO A 190 3.02 -19.46 11.98
CA PRO A 190 2.29 -18.66 11.00
C PRO A 190 1.38 -17.60 11.63
N LEU A 191 0.95 -17.74 12.88
CA LEU A 191 0.06 -16.79 13.56
C LEU A 191 0.73 -15.42 13.74
N ARG A 192 2.04 -15.38 13.98
CA ARG A 192 2.84 -14.14 14.05
C ARG A 192 2.76 -13.28 12.78
N ARG A 193 2.33 -13.87 11.67
CA ARG A 193 2.23 -13.20 10.36
C ARG A 193 0.90 -12.49 10.14
N LEU A 194 -0.05 -12.64 11.06
CA LEU A 194 -1.40 -12.08 10.99
C LEU A 194 -1.69 -11.13 12.17
N PRO A 195 -0.78 -10.21 12.52
CA PRO A 195 -0.92 -9.43 13.75
C PRO A 195 -2.13 -8.51 13.72
N ILE A 196 -2.43 -7.88 12.59
CA ILE A 196 -3.57 -6.98 12.43
C ILE A 196 -4.89 -7.75 12.58
N LEU A 197 -5.01 -8.90 11.90
CA LEU A 197 -6.21 -9.73 11.99
C LEU A 197 -6.42 -10.28 13.40
N LEU A 198 -5.40 -10.95 13.96
CA LEU A 198 -5.53 -11.62 15.27
C LEU A 198 -5.62 -10.60 16.41
N GLY A 199 -4.86 -9.50 16.32
CA GLY A 199 -4.96 -8.42 17.30
C GLY A 199 -6.34 -7.75 17.27
N GLY A 200 -6.90 -7.56 16.06
CA GLY A 200 -8.27 -7.07 15.88
C GLY A 200 -9.32 -8.02 16.47
N VAL A 201 -9.20 -9.33 16.23
CA VAL A 201 -10.09 -10.34 16.83
C VAL A 201 -9.98 -10.33 18.35
N ILE A 202 -8.77 -10.28 18.91
CA ILE A 202 -8.57 -10.21 20.36
C ILE A 202 -9.18 -8.92 20.92
N GLY A 203 -8.91 -7.76 20.30
CA GLY A 203 -9.49 -6.47 20.70
C GLY A 203 -11.02 -6.50 20.64
N TYR A 204 -11.60 -7.07 19.58
CA TYR A 204 -13.03 -7.25 19.42
C TYR A 204 -13.65 -8.12 20.51
N LEU A 205 -13.04 -9.27 20.83
CA LEU A 205 -13.53 -10.16 21.87
C LEU A 205 -13.44 -9.53 23.26
N ILE A 206 -12.38 -8.77 23.54
CA ILE A 206 -12.24 -8.02 24.80
C ILE A 206 -13.29 -6.91 24.84
N TYR A 207 -13.50 -6.16 23.76
CA TYR A 207 -14.56 -5.16 23.69
C TYR A 207 -15.94 -5.79 23.96
N LEU A 208 -16.25 -6.92 23.31
CA LEU A 208 -17.49 -7.65 23.49
C LEU A 208 -17.71 -8.06 24.95
N LEU A 209 -16.66 -8.57 25.62
CA LEU A 209 -16.71 -8.95 27.01
C LEU A 209 -17.05 -7.76 27.91
N PHE A 210 -16.37 -6.62 27.71
CA PHE A 210 -16.60 -5.45 28.56
C PHE A 210 -17.91 -4.74 28.23
N ALA A 211 -18.25 -4.54 26.95
CA ALA A 211 -19.42 -3.79 26.55
C ALA A 211 -20.72 -4.60 26.69
N ASN A 212 -20.78 -5.81 26.12
CA ASN A 212 -22.00 -6.62 26.16
C ASN A 212 -22.10 -7.51 27.41
N GLY A 213 -20.94 -7.98 27.95
CA GLY A 213 -20.94 -8.85 29.14
C GLY A 213 -20.99 -8.09 30.45
N LEU A 214 -20.20 -7.03 30.61
CA LEU A 214 -20.06 -6.28 31.87
C LEU A 214 -20.82 -4.95 31.88
N GLY A 215 -21.34 -4.50 30.72
CA GLY A 215 -22.12 -3.25 30.60
C GLY A 215 -21.29 -1.96 30.58
N TYR A 216 -19.98 -2.04 30.28
CA TYR A 216 -19.14 -0.90 30.10
C TYR A 216 -19.13 -0.45 28.62
N GLY A 217 -19.40 0.83 28.36
CA GLY A 217 -19.41 1.38 27.00
C GLY A 217 -20.65 1.03 26.18
N THR A 218 -20.55 1.16 24.85
CA THR A 218 -21.66 0.93 23.91
C THR A 218 -21.72 -0.54 23.50
N PRO A 219 -22.81 -1.28 23.79
CA PRO A 219 -22.94 -2.68 23.40
C PRO A 219 -22.93 -2.84 21.86
N ILE A 220 -22.27 -3.89 21.41
CA ILE A 220 -22.29 -4.30 19.99
C ILE A 220 -23.69 -4.82 19.67
N ASN A 221 -24.30 -4.25 18.60
CA ASN A 221 -25.61 -4.67 18.10
C ASN A 221 -25.44 -5.69 16.97
N PHE A 222 -25.98 -6.89 17.18
CA PHE A 222 -25.92 -8.00 16.23
C PHE A 222 -27.16 -8.14 15.35
N THR A 223 -28.15 -7.22 15.45
CA THR A 223 -29.41 -7.32 14.69
C THR A 223 -29.18 -7.39 13.19
N ASN A 224 -28.33 -6.51 12.64
CA ASN A 224 -27.99 -6.53 11.22
C ASN A 224 -27.28 -7.83 10.83
N LEU A 225 -26.38 -8.34 11.68
CA LEU A 225 -25.69 -9.59 11.44
C LEU A 225 -26.66 -10.79 11.46
N SER A 226 -27.59 -10.84 12.40
CA SER A 226 -28.56 -11.94 12.49
C SER A 226 -29.47 -11.99 11.25
N ASN A 227 -29.90 -10.84 10.75
CA ASN A 227 -30.82 -10.70 9.62
C ASN A 227 -30.12 -10.81 8.25
N ALA A 228 -28.80 -10.64 8.18
CA ALA A 228 -28.08 -10.67 6.91
C ALA A 228 -28.11 -12.07 6.29
N ALA A 229 -28.29 -12.11 4.96
CA ALA A 229 -28.24 -13.35 4.19
C ALA A 229 -26.81 -13.91 4.11
N TRP A 230 -26.69 -15.24 4.05
CA TRP A 230 -25.38 -15.90 3.85
C TRP A 230 -24.83 -15.67 2.43
N LEU A 231 -25.71 -15.59 1.43
CA LEU A 231 -25.35 -15.38 0.04
C LEU A 231 -26.21 -14.26 -0.54
N GLY A 232 -25.57 -13.33 -1.25
CA GLY A 232 -26.20 -12.20 -1.92
C GLY A 232 -25.21 -11.46 -2.79
N ALA A 233 -25.68 -10.72 -3.80
CA ALA A 233 -24.81 -9.90 -4.63
C ALA A 233 -24.21 -8.74 -3.81
N PRO A 234 -22.96 -8.34 -4.11
CA PRO A 234 -22.38 -7.11 -3.57
C PRO A 234 -23.27 -5.90 -3.94
N THR A 235 -23.27 -4.91 -3.07
CA THR A 235 -24.00 -3.65 -3.35
C THR A 235 -23.16 -2.81 -4.30
N PHE A 236 -23.60 -2.70 -5.56
CA PHE A 236 -22.92 -1.87 -6.55
C PHE A 236 -23.39 -0.42 -6.47
N THR A 237 -22.46 0.50 -6.61
CA THR A 237 -22.70 1.95 -6.65
C THR A 237 -22.01 2.53 -7.87
N THR A 238 -22.74 3.27 -8.70
CA THR A 238 -22.21 3.87 -9.92
C THR A 238 -21.53 5.20 -9.63
N PRO A 239 -20.39 5.52 -10.28
CA PRO A 239 -19.71 6.79 -10.11
C PRO A 239 -20.50 7.96 -10.71
N THR A 240 -20.40 9.13 -10.07
CA THR A 240 -20.85 10.42 -10.60
C THR A 240 -19.63 11.30 -10.84
N PHE A 241 -19.45 11.76 -12.08
CA PHE A 241 -18.30 12.56 -12.44
C PHE A 241 -18.51 14.04 -12.08
N ASN A 242 -17.72 14.53 -11.13
CA ASN A 242 -17.69 15.92 -10.69
C ASN A 242 -16.26 16.46 -10.84
N ILE A 243 -16.10 17.58 -11.54
CA ILE A 243 -14.78 18.12 -11.87
C ILE A 243 -13.93 18.41 -10.63
N ASN A 244 -14.54 18.88 -9.54
CA ASN A 244 -13.83 19.19 -8.30
C ASN A 244 -13.29 17.92 -7.64
N ALA A 245 -14.10 16.86 -7.55
CA ALA A 245 -13.65 15.57 -7.02
C ALA A 245 -12.62 14.91 -7.94
N MET A 246 -12.78 15.00 -9.26
CA MET A 246 -11.84 14.47 -10.23
C MET A 246 -10.47 15.15 -10.09
N THR A 247 -10.41 16.48 -10.03
CA THR A 247 -9.16 17.23 -9.88
C THR A 247 -8.50 17.03 -8.50
N LEU A 248 -9.30 16.83 -7.45
CA LEU A 248 -8.81 16.56 -6.10
C LEU A 248 -8.19 15.16 -5.97
N ILE A 249 -8.80 14.14 -6.60
CA ILE A 249 -8.39 12.73 -6.41
C ILE A 249 -7.39 12.28 -7.48
N ALA A 250 -7.43 12.82 -8.70
CA ALA A 250 -6.52 12.41 -9.79
C ALA A 250 -5.02 12.42 -9.40
N PRO A 251 -4.48 13.38 -8.62
CA PRO A 251 -3.08 13.38 -8.20
C PRO A 251 -2.64 12.17 -7.39
N VAL A 252 -3.57 11.42 -6.81
CA VAL A 252 -3.27 10.16 -6.10
C VAL A 252 -2.57 9.16 -7.02
N ALA A 253 -2.81 9.20 -8.33
CA ALA A 253 -2.12 8.37 -9.31
C ALA A 253 -0.59 8.45 -9.19
N ILE A 254 -0.03 9.63 -8.90
CA ILE A 254 1.42 9.83 -8.71
C ILE A 254 1.91 9.17 -7.43
N ILE A 255 1.09 9.21 -6.38
CA ILE A 255 1.38 8.55 -5.10
C ILE A 255 1.40 7.03 -5.32
N LEU A 256 0.41 6.50 -6.05
CA LEU A 256 0.35 5.06 -6.39
C LEU A 256 1.54 4.61 -7.24
N VAL A 257 2.04 5.46 -8.14
CA VAL A 257 3.27 5.17 -8.91
C VAL A 257 4.46 4.98 -7.96
N ALA A 258 4.63 5.87 -6.96
CA ALA A 258 5.70 5.76 -5.98
C ALA A 258 5.57 4.48 -5.14
N GLU A 259 4.37 4.22 -4.64
CA GLU A 259 4.03 3.06 -3.81
C GLU A 259 4.29 1.74 -4.56
N ASN A 260 3.73 1.60 -5.76
CA ASN A 260 3.85 0.38 -6.54
C ASN A 260 5.28 0.18 -7.10
N LEU A 261 6.01 1.26 -7.45
CA LEU A 261 7.42 1.16 -7.78
C LEU A 261 8.20 0.49 -6.63
N GLY A 262 7.96 0.95 -5.39
CA GLY A 262 8.57 0.35 -4.19
C GLY A 262 8.18 -1.11 -4.01
N HIS A 263 6.92 -1.45 -4.18
CA HIS A 263 6.40 -2.82 -4.03
C HIS A 263 6.98 -3.78 -5.08
N VAL A 264 6.97 -3.42 -6.37
CA VAL A 264 7.52 -4.26 -7.44
C VAL A 264 9.02 -4.49 -7.25
N LYS A 265 9.78 -3.46 -6.83
CA LYS A 265 11.20 -3.61 -6.50
C LYS A 265 11.42 -4.50 -5.28
N ALA A 266 10.61 -4.37 -4.24
CA ALA A 266 10.67 -5.25 -3.08
C ALA A 266 10.38 -6.72 -3.46
N VAL A 267 9.37 -6.97 -4.31
CA VAL A 267 9.10 -8.31 -4.87
C VAL A 267 10.27 -8.80 -5.70
N GLY A 268 10.87 -7.95 -6.53
CA GLY A 268 12.08 -8.27 -7.29
C GLY A 268 13.23 -8.73 -6.38
N ALA A 269 13.48 -7.98 -5.31
CA ALA A 269 14.53 -8.27 -4.35
C ALA A 269 14.32 -9.62 -3.63
N ILE A 270 13.12 -9.90 -3.11
CA ILE A 270 12.84 -11.16 -2.39
C ILE A 270 12.78 -12.38 -3.31
N THR A 271 12.42 -12.20 -4.58
CA THR A 271 12.38 -13.28 -5.59
C THR A 271 13.72 -13.49 -6.30
N GLY A 272 14.67 -12.56 -6.13
CA GLY A 272 15.94 -12.57 -6.86
C GLY A 272 15.78 -12.34 -8.38
N ARG A 273 14.67 -11.70 -8.81
CA ARG A 273 14.35 -11.47 -10.21
C ARG A 273 14.30 -9.99 -10.54
N ASN A 274 14.83 -9.59 -11.68
CA ASN A 274 14.61 -8.23 -12.19
C ASN A 274 13.20 -8.12 -12.76
N LEU A 275 12.32 -7.43 -12.03
CA LEU A 275 10.93 -7.18 -12.40
C LEU A 275 10.71 -5.79 -13.01
N ASP A 276 11.73 -4.98 -13.16
CA ASP A 276 11.65 -3.61 -13.65
C ASP A 276 11.00 -3.50 -15.04
N LYS A 277 11.24 -4.48 -15.89
CA LYS A 277 10.62 -4.58 -17.22
C LYS A 277 9.08 -4.73 -17.19
N TYR A 278 8.52 -5.06 -16.03
CA TYR A 278 7.07 -5.22 -15.85
C TYR A 278 6.44 -4.01 -15.15
N LEU A 279 7.20 -3.00 -14.74
CA LEU A 279 6.68 -1.81 -14.02
C LEU A 279 5.54 -1.13 -14.78
N GLY A 280 5.71 -0.89 -16.10
CA GLY A 280 4.65 -0.26 -16.88
C GLY A 280 3.36 -1.10 -16.93
N ARG A 281 3.48 -2.44 -17.03
CA ARG A 281 2.33 -3.35 -16.96
C ARG A 281 1.73 -3.38 -15.55
N ALA A 282 2.55 -3.30 -14.50
CA ALA A 282 2.05 -3.25 -13.13
C ALA A 282 1.23 -1.97 -12.90
N PHE A 283 1.72 -0.81 -13.32
CA PHE A 283 0.98 0.46 -13.24
C PHE A 283 -0.31 0.42 -14.07
N LEU A 284 -0.26 -0.11 -15.28
CA LEU A 284 -1.46 -0.29 -16.10
C LEU A 284 -2.45 -1.24 -15.45
N GLY A 285 -1.99 -2.35 -14.90
CA GLY A 285 -2.82 -3.34 -14.21
C GLY A 285 -3.54 -2.76 -12.98
N ASP A 286 -2.81 -2.02 -12.14
CA ASP A 286 -3.37 -1.32 -10.98
C ASP A 286 -4.37 -0.22 -11.40
N GLY A 287 -4.02 0.55 -12.44
CA GLY A 287 -4.91 1.58 -12.99
C GLY A 287 -6.22 1.00 -13.49
N LEU A 288 -6.17 -0.07 -14.30
CA LEU A 288 -7.36 -0.77 -14.80
C LEU A 288 -8.16 -1.40 -13.65
N ALA A 289 -7.50 -2.01 -12.68
CA ALA A 289 -8.13 -2.57 -11.50
C ALA A 289 -8.86 -1.49 -10.68
N THR A 290 -8.25 -0.31 -10.50
CA THR A 290 -8.85 0.85 -9.83
C THR A 290 -10.07 1.36 -10.59
N ILE A 291 -10.00 1.49 -11.94
CA ILE A 291 -11.14 1.90 -12.76
C ILE A 291 -12.32 0.94 -12.57
N VAL A 292 -12.07 -0.38 -12.72
CA VAL A 292 -13.12 -1.39 -12.59
C VAL A 292 -13.70 -1.41 -11.17
N SER A 293 -12.85 -1.35 -10.16
CA SER A 293 -13.28 -1.33 -8.75
C SER A 293 -14.19 -0.13 -8.47
N ALA A 294 -13.75 1.08 -8.78
CA ALA A 294 -14.52 2.29 -8.52
C ALA A 294 -15.76 2.42 -9.40
N SER A 295 -15.76 1.85 -10.61
CA SER A 295 -16.96 1.81 -11.46
C SER A 295 -18.08 0.95 -10.88
N GLY A 296 -17.77 0.02 -9.99
CA GLY A 296 -18.76 -0.83 -9.33
C GLY A 296 -19.02 -0.48 -7.86
N GLY A 297 -18.41 0.58 -7.33
CA GLY A 297 -18.60 0.98 -5.94
C GLY A 297 -17.55 0.46 -4.96
N GLY A 298 -16.46 -0.13 -5.48
CA GLY A 298 -15.29 -0.48 -4.70
C GLY A 298 -14.33 0.70 -4.53
N THR A 299 -13.30 0.52 -3.72
CA THR A 299 -12.26 1.53 -3.48
C THR A 299 -11.21 1.54 -4.61
N GLY A 300 -10.37 2.56 -4.65
CA GLY A 300 -9.13 2.50 -5.43
C GLY A 300 -8.20 1.42 -4.86
N VAL A 301 -7.57 0.64 -5.74
CA VAL A 301 -6.75 -0.51 -5.34
C VAL A 301 -5.27 -0.31 -5.68
N THR A 302 -4.41 -1.01 -4.94
CA THR A 302 -2.96 -1.03 -5.14
C THR A 302 -2.39 -2.36 -4.67
N THR A 303 -1.14 -2.67 -5.05
CA THR A 303 -0.39 -3.83 -4.57
C THR A 303 -0.11 -3.73 -3.06
N TYR A 304 -0.10 -4.87 -2.34
CA TYR A 304 -0.04 -4.90 -0.88
C TYR A 304 1.32 -5.35 -0.31
N ALA A 305 1.88 -4.50 0.56
CA ALA A 305 3.10 -4.77 1.32
C ALA A 305 2.91 -5.94 2.32
N GLU A 306 1.72 -6.10 2.89
CA GLU A 306 1.37 -7.19 3.81
C GLU A 306 1.56 -8.56 3.14
N ASN A 307 1.12 -8.69 1.90
CA ASN A 307 1.29 -9.90 1.12
C ASN A 307 2.75 -10.13 0.70
N ILE A 308 3.51 -9.05 0.45
CA ILE A 308 4.96 -9.13 0.24
C ILE A 308 5.66 -9.65 1.50
N GLY A 309 5.24 -9.18 2.68
CA GLY A 309 5.73 -9.68 3.96
C GLY A 309 5.49 -11.18 4.16
N VAL A 310 4.31 -11.68 3.80
CA VAL A 310 4.01 -13.13 3.84
C VAL A 310 4.92 -13.89 2.89
N MET A 311 5.09 -13.43 1.65
CA MET A 311 6.00 -14.04 0.68
C MET A 311 7.45 -14.09 1.19
N ALA A 312 7.95 -13.00 1.75
CA ALA A 312 9.32 -12.91 2.25
C ALA A 312 9.62 -13.96 3.33
N VAL A 313 8.66 -14.22 4.21
CA VAL A 313 8.83 -15.18 5.31
C VAL A 313 8.57 -16.62 4.86
N THR A 314 7.55 -16.85 4.03
CA THR A 314 7.22 -18.21 3.54
C THR A 314 8.17 -18.70 2.49
N ARG A 315 8.83 -17.77 1.75
CA ARG A 315 9.62 -18.04 0.55
C ARG A 315 8.80 -18.71 -0.56
N ILE A 316 7.50 -18.44 -0.59
CA ILE A 316 6.57 -18.96 -1.59
C ILE A 316 6.09 -17.77 -2.41
N TYR A 317 6.55 -17.69 -3.66
CA TYR A 317 6.34 -16.55 -4.56
C TYR A 317 5.42 -16.89 -5.74
N SER A 318 4.81 -18.08 -5.75
CA SER A 318 3.94 -18.55 -6.83
C SER A 318 2.81 -17.57 -7.13
N THR A 319 2.70 -17.15 -8.39
CA THR A 319 1.60 -16.25 -8.81
C THR A 319 0.24 -16.93 -8.78
N LEU A 320 0.19 -18.28 -8.86
CA LEU A 320 -1.04 -19.06 -8.74
C LEU A 320 -1.76 -18.87 -7.40
N ILE A 321 -0.99 -18.64 -6.32
CA ILE A 321 -1.54 -18.42 -4.97
C ILE A 321 -2.45 -17.19 -4.96
N PHE A 322 -2.07 -16.12 -5.66
CA PHE A 322 -2.84 -14.89 -5.73
C PHE A 322 -4.13 -15.04 -6.54
N ILE A 323 -4.18 -15.95 -7.52
CA ILE A 323 -5.42 -16.33 -8.22
C ILE A 323 -6.38 -16.99 -7.22
N PHE A 324 -5.90 -17.94 -6.40
CA PHE A 324 -6.74 -18.55 -5.35
C PHE A 324 -7.19 -17.52 -4.32
N ALA A 325 -6.30 -16.66 -3.86
CA ALA A 325 -6.64 -15.59 -2.93
C ALA A 325 -7.72 -14.65 -3.52
N ALA A 326 -7.59 -14.28 -4.79
CA ALA A 326 -8.57 -13.48 -5.51
C ALA A 326 -9.94 -14.17 -5.62
N CYS A 327 -9.97 -15.45 -5.97
CA CYS A 327 -11.22 -16.23 -6.01
C CYS A 327 -11.89 -16.27 -4.65
N VAL A 328 -11.15 -16.49 -3.57
CA VAL A 328 -11.70 -16.49 -2.20
C VAL A 328 -12.24 -15.11 -1.84
N ALA A 329 -11.54 -14.02 -2.17
CA ALA A 329 -12.00 -12.66 -1.92
C ALA A 329 -13.31 -12.36 -2.68
N ILE A 330 -13.41 -12.77 -3.95
CA ILE A 330 -14.64 -12.64 -4.74
C ILE A 330 -15.79 -13.40 -4.05
N LEU A 331 -15.55 -14.63 -3.61
CA LEU A 331 -16.58 -15.44 -2.91
C LEU A 331 -17.01 -14.78 -1.59
N LEU A 332 -16.07 -14.20 -0.80
CA LEU A 332 -16.39 -13.47 0.42
C LEU A 332 -17.22 -12.22 0.12
N GLY A 333 -17.00 -11.55 -1.01
CA GLY A 333 -17.78 -10.41 -1.46
C GLY A 333 -19.26 -10.74 -1.72
N PHE A 334 -19.59 -12.01 -2.04
CA PHE A 334 -20.96 -12.49 -2.19
C PHE A 334 -21.64 -12.87 -0.85
N SER A 335 -21.03 -12.57 0.29
CA SER A 335 -21.61 -12.88 1.61
C SER A 335 -22.02 -11.60 2.36
N PRO A 336 -23.28 -11.12 2.26
CA PRO A 336 -23.75 -10.00 3.07
C PRO A 336 -23.58 -10.22 4.57
N LYS A 337 -23.66 -11.47 5.03
CA LYS A 337 -23.42 -11.85 6.42
C LYS A 337 -21.99 -11.54 6.86
N PHE A 338 -21.03 -11.77 5.99
CA PHE A 338 -19.63 -11.45 6.25
C PHE A 338 -19.40 -9.93 6.39
N GLY A 339 -20.03 -9.11 5.51
CA GLY A 339 -19.97 -7.65 5.65
C GLY A 339 -20.70 -7.13 6.88
N ALA A 340 -21.84 -7.74 7.23
CA ALA A 340 -22.55 -7.41 8.46
C ALA A 340 -21.70 -7.74 9.71
N LEU A 341 -20.92 -8.82 9.69
CA LEU A 341 -19.96 -9.13 10.75
C LEU A 341 -18.86 -8.06 10.85
N ILE A 342 -18.30 -7.66 9.73
CA ILE A 342 -17.29 -6.59 9.70
C ILE A 342 -17.86 -5.27 10.25
N ALA A 343 -19.09 -4.93 9.90
CA ALA A 343 -19.78 -3.73 10.37
C ALA A 343 -20.07 -3.72 11.87
N THR A 344 -19.92 -4.86 12.56
CA THR A 344 -20.01 -4.92 14.04
C THR A 344 -18.73 -4.49 14.75
N ILE A 345 -17.62 -4.31 14.03
CA ILE A 345 -16.33 -3.96 14.66
C ILE A 345 -16.44 -2.56 15.29
N PRO A 346 -16.22 -2.44 16.62
CA PRO A 346 -16.37 -1.15 17.30
C PRO A 346 -15.32 -0.12 16.90
N VAL A 347 -15.69 1.15 16.97
CA VAL A 347 -14.84 2.29 16.57
C VAL A 347 -13.51 2.29 17.33
N GLY A 348 -13.49 2.02 18.63
CA GLY A 348 -12.27 1.93 19.42
C GLY A 348 -11.31 0.84 18.93
N VAL A 349 -11.85 -0.33 18.52
CA VAL A 349 -11.03 -1.41 17.94
C VAL A 349 -10.48 -0.99 16.57
N LEU A 350 -11.33 -0.39 15.72
CA LEU A 350 -10.90 0.13 14.41
C LEU A 350 -9.81 1.19 14.56
N GLY A 351 -9.98 2.13 15.51
CA GLY A 351 -8.97 3.15 15.81
C GLY A 351 -7.63 2.56 16.24
N GLY A 352 -7.66 1.55 17.12
CA GLY A 352 -6.44 0.83 17.53
C GLY A 352 -5.74 0.13 16.36
N LEU A 353 -6.49 -0.55 15.49
CA LEU A 353 -5.97 -1.17 14.27
C LEU A 353 -5.40 -0.11 13.31
N ALA A 354 -6.10 1.00 13.12
CA ALA A 354 -5.68 2.10 12.24
C ALA A 354 -4.36 2.73 12.72
N ILE A 355 -4.19 2.98 14.02
CA ILE A 355 -2.95 3.52 14.60
C ILE A 355 -1.77 2.60 14.26
N VAL A 356 -1.91 1.28 14.49
CA VAL A 356 -0.84 0.34 14.17
C VAL A 356 -0.56 0.30 12.68
N LEU A 357 -1.60 0.21 11.85
CA LEU A 357 -1.45 0.05 10.42
C LEU A 357 -0.81 1.28 9.76
N PHE A 358 -1.29 2.48 10.09
CA PHE A 358 -0.72 3.73 9.55
C PHE A 358 0.70 3.99 10.07
N GLY A 359 0.96 3.60 11.33
CA GLY A 359 2.32 3.60 11.89
C GLY A 359 3.26 2.66 11.12
N LEU A 360 2.79 1.45 10.76
CA LEU A 360 3.58 0.52 9.95
C LEU A 360 3.83 1.04 8.53
N ILE A 361 2.87 1.74 7.92
CA ILE A 361 3.07 2.40 6.61
C ILE A 361 4.15 3.47 6.72
N ALA A 362 4.06 4.34 7.73
CA ALA A 362 5.08 5.37 7.96
C ALA A 362 6.47 4.76 8.19
N ALA A 363 6.56 3.70 9.00
CA ALA A 363 7.81 2.97 9.23
C ALA A 363 8.34 2.30 7.97
N THR A 364 7.48 1.88 7.04
CA THR A 364 7.87 1.32 5.74
C THR A 364 8.57 2.38 4.88
N GLY A 365 8.13 3.63 4.93
CA GLY A 365 8.85 4.75 4.31
C GLY A 365 10.29 4.86 4.84
N GLY A 366 10.48 4.81 6.16
CA GLY A 366 11.80 4.76 6.78
C GLY A 366 12.63 3.55 6.37
N ARG A 367 12.00 2.38 6.23
CA ARG A 367 12.67 1.19 5.72
C ARG A 367 13.20 1.37 4.29
N ILE A 368 12.45 2.05 3.41
CA ILE A 368 12.91 2.36 2.05
C ILE A 368 14.19 3.20 2.12
N TRP A 369 14.28 4.19 3.00
CA TRP A 369 15.50 4.98 3.18
C TRP A 369 16.70 4.14 3.60
N VAL A 370 16.52 3.29 4.62
CA VAL A 370 17.59 2.41 5.14
C VAL A 370 18.04 1.40 4.10
N GLN A 371 17.11 0.74 3.40
CA GLN A 371 17.45 -0.29 2.41
C GLN A 371 18.15 0.26 1.17
N ASN A 372 17.97 1.54 0.87
CA ASN A 372 18.61 2.21 -0.26
C ASN A 372 19.74 3.15 0.17
N GLU A 373 20.20 3.03 1.43
CA GLU A 373 21.33 3.79 1.99
C GLU A 373 21.20 5.31 1.75
N VAL A 374 19.98 5.84 1.97
CA VAL A 374 19.72 7.27 1.77
C VAL A 374 20.53 8.10 2.76
N ASP A 375 21.46 8.89 2.22
CA ASP A 375 22.34 9.75 3.01
C ASP A 375 21.65 11.06 3.38
N PHE A 376 21.23 11.20 4.64
CA PHE A 376 20.61 12.41 5.18
C PHE A 376 21.63 13.46 5.67
N SER A 377 22.94 13.20 5.59
CA SER A 377 23.96 14.24 5.76
C SER A 377 23.93 15.25 4.59
N LYS A 378 23.42 14.82 3.43
CA LYS A 378 23.20 15.69 2.27
C LYS A 378 22.00 16.58 2.52
N SER A 379 22.22 17.90 2.57
CA SER A 379 21.16 18.91 2.83
C SER A 379 19.97 18.76 1.88
N ARG A 380 20.18 18.40 0.62
CA ARG A 380 19.13 18.12 -0.35
C ARG A 380 18.16 17.03 0.14
N ASN A 381 18.66 15.88 0.57
CA ASN A 381 17.85 14.76 1.04
C ASN A 381 17.11 15.13 2.32
N LEU A 382 17.83 15.75 3.27
CA LEU A 382 17.29 16.17 4.55
C LEU A 382 16.14 17.18 4.39
N ILE A 383 16.34 18.25 3.63
CA ILE A 383 15.33 19.29 3.42
C ILE A 383 14.12 18.74 2.66
N THR A 384 14.36 17.94 1.62
CA THR A 384 13.26 17.31 0.86
C THR A 384 12.35 16.47 1.77
N ALA A 385 12.95 15.61 2.59
CA ALA A 385 12.19 14.78 3.52
C ALA A 385 11.52 15.61 4.61
N ALA A 386 12.25 16.54 5.24
CA ALA A 386 11.74 17.33 6.36
C ALA A 386 10.51 18.17 5.96
N VAL A 387 10.59 18.88 4.84
CA VAL A 387 9.48 19.70 4.33
C VAL A 387 8.26 18.85 4.01
N ALA A 388 8.45 17.79 3.22
CA ALA A 388 7.34 16.94 2.80
C ALA A 388 6.69 16.19 3.99
N LEU A 389 7.48 15.66 4.93
CA LEU A 389 6.93 15.04 6.15
C LEU A 389 6.08 16.02 6.96
N THR A 390 6.56 17.24 7.15
CA THR A 390 5.84 18.27 7.91
C THR A 390 4.55 18.68 7.19
N MET A 391 4.61 18.91 5.87
CA MET A 391 3.43 19.27 5.07
C MET A 391 2.39 18.13 5.06
N GLY A 392 2.85 16.89 4.95
CA GLY A 392 1.97 15.72 4.95
C GLY A 392 1.34 15.47 6.32
N ALA A 393 2.12 15.43 7.38
CA ALA A 393 1.63 15.21 8.74
C ALA A 393 0.69 16.33 9.21
N GLY A 394 0.99 17.59 8.83
CA GLY A 394 0.16 18.75 9.13
C GLY A 394 -1.03 18.94 8.18
N ASN A 395 -1.24 18.03 7.22
CA ASN A 395 -2.29 18.11 6.19
C ASN A 395 -2.32 19.48 5.47
N PHE A 396 -1.15 19.96 5.04
CA PHE A 396 -1.03 21.25 4.34
C PHE A 396 -1.73 21.18 2.99
N THR A 397 -2.91 21.80 2.90
CA THR A 397 -3.76 21.80 1.70
C THR A 397 -3.46 23.02 0.84
N LEU A 398 -3.20 22.80 -0.45
CA LEU A 398 -3.00 23.88 -1.43
C LEU A 398 -4.26 24.07 -2.26
N ASN A 399 -4.81 25.29 -2.20
CA ASN A 399 -6.00 25.68 -2.97
C ASN A 399 -5.62 26.76 -4.00
N ILE A 400 -5.81 26.47 -5.28
CA ILE A 400 -5.54 27.41 -6.40
C ILE A 400 -6.80 27.47 -7.25
N GLY A 401 -7.61 28.52 -7.06
CA GLY A 401 -8.91 28.62 -7.71
C GLY A 401 -9.82 27.44 -7.37
N ASN A 402 -10.26 26.70 -8.37
CA ASN A 402 -11.09 25.48 -8.17
C ASN A 402 -10.27 24.20 -7.96
N PHE A 403 -8.93 24.29 -8.06
CA PHE A 403 -8.04 23.17 -7.83
C PHE A 403 -7.67 23.11 -6.34
N SER A 404 -7.93 21.98 -5.70
CA SER A 404 -7.52 21.70 -4.32
C SER A 404 -6.66 20.44 -4.28
N MET A 405 -5.54 20.50 -3.57
CA MET A 405 -4.64 19.39 -3.39
C MET A 405 -4.46 19.12 -1.89
N SER A 406 -4.75 17.90 -1.45
CA SER A 406 -4.65 17.49 -0.05
C SER A 406 -3.21 17.43 0.45
N GLY A 407 -3.03 17.34 1.76
CA GLY A 407 -1.72 17.29 2.39
C GLY A 407 -0.79 16.18 1.87
N ILE A 408 -1.32 14.98 1.55
CA ILE A 408 -0.53 13.90 0.94
C ILE A 408 -0.08 14.31 -0.47
N GLY A 409 -0.99 14.86 -1.28
CA GLY A 409 -0.67 15.34 -2.63
C GLY A 409 0.35 16.46 -2.58
N THR A 410 0.10 17.50 -1.77
CA THR A 410 0.99 18.65 -1.63
C THR A 410 2.39 18.23 -1.17
N ALA A 411 2.48 17.33 -0.18
CA ALA A 411 3.75 16.79 0.29
C ALA A 411 4.49 15.99 -0.80
N THR A 412 3.76 15.17 -1.58
CA THR A 412 4.33 14.38 -2.67
C THR A 412 4.93 15.28 -3.74
N PHE A 413 4.17 16.26 -4.23
CA PHE A 413 4.67 17.20 -5.23
C PHE A 413 5.82 18.05 -4.69
N SER A 414 5.74 18.50 -3.43
CA SER A 414 6.83 19.23 -2.77
C SER A 414 8.11 18.40 -2.69
N ALA A 415 8.00 17.11 -2.32
CA ALA A 415 9.16 16.22 -2.29
C ALA A 415 9.82 16.09 -3.67
N ILE A 416 9.02 15.87 -4.72
CA ILE A 416 9.51 15.74 -6.09
C ILE A 416 10.17 17.05 -6.54
N ILE A 417 9.48 18.18 -6.40
CA ILE A 417 9.94 19.48 -6.89
C ILE A 417 11.19 19.93 -6.13
N LEU A 418 11.18 19.87 -4.79
CA LEU A 418 12.34 20.26 -3.97
C LEU A 418 13.56 19.42 -4.30
N TYR A 419 13.38 18.09 -4.44
CA TYR A 419 14.48 17.22 -4.79
C TYR A 419 15.10 17.58 -6.15
N GLN A 420 14.30 17.95 -7.13
CA GLN A 420 14.81 18.34 -8.46
C GLN A 420 15.46 19.72 -8.44
N ILE A 421 14.88 20.70 -7.72
CA ILE A 421 15.46 22.06 -7.60
C ILE A 421 16.79 22.02 -6.83
N LEU A 422 16.85 21.25 -5.74
CA LEU A 422 18.04 21.15 -4.89
C LEU A 422 19.07 20.17 -5.41
N ARG A 423 18.92 19.68 -6.65
CA ARG A 423 19.86 18.74 -7.24
C ARG A 423 21.19 19.44 -7.50
N GLU A 424 22.21 19.07 -6.74
CA GLU A 424 23.58 19.50 -6.99
C GLU A 424 24.02 19.00 -8.36
N ARG A 425 24.63 19.85 -9.18
CA ARG A 425 25.37 19.39 -10.35
C ARG A 425 26.55 18.57 -9.82
N GLU A 426 26.66 17.34 -10.26
CA GLU A 426 27.93 16.61 -10.06
C GLU A 426 29.03 17.44 -10.70
N PRO A 427 30.10 17.82 -9.95
CA PRO A 427 31.20 18.57 -10.52
C PRO A 427 31.75 17.77 -11.71
N GLN A 428 31.95 18.43 -12.83
CA GLN A 428 32.53 17.78 -13.99
C GLN A 428 33.96 17.32 -13.64
N PRO A 429 34.47 16.24 -14.24
CA PRO A 429 35.84 15.77 -13.96
C PRO A 429 36.89 16.87 -14.08
N GLU A 430 36.68 17.88 -14.94
CA GLU A 430 37.52 19.08 -15.07
C GLU A 430 37.43 20.02 -13.85
N GLU A 431 36.29 20.10 -13.16
CA GLU A 431 36.12 20.91 -11.94
C GLU A 431 36.83 20.26 -10.75
N ILE A 432 36.81 18.92 -10.68
CA ILE A 432 37.54 18.14 -9.66
C ILE A 432 39.04 18.29 -9.89
N ALA A 433 39.52 18.17 -11.13
CA ALA A 433 40.93 18.33 -11.48
C ALA A 433 41.46 19.77 -11.18
N ASN A 434 40.60 20.77 -11.39
CA ASN A 434 40.94 22.15 -11.08
C ASN A 434 40.90 22.45 -9.56
N ALA A 435 40.00 21.80 -8.80
CA ALA A 435 39.95 21.92 -7.34
C ALA A 435 41.17 21.24 -6.70
N ASP A 436 41.57 20.07 -7.16
CA ASP A 436 42.75 19.34 -6.68
C ASP A 436 44.04 20.12 -7.00
N SER A 437 44.12 20.76 -8.17
CA SER A 437 45.25 21.62 -8.52
C SER A 437 45.30 22.93 -7.72
N ALA A 438 44.14 23.47 -7.32
CA ALA A 438 44.07 24.68 -6.48
C ALA A 438 44.43 24.39 -5.01
N VAL A 439 44.26 23.15 -4.53
CA VAL A 439 44.62 22.73 -3.16
C VAL A 439 46.09 22.24 -3.11
N GLY A 440 46.81 22.23 -4.23
CA GLY A 440 48.25 21.85 -4.28
C GLY A 440 48.52 20.36 -4.07
N LEU A 441 47.51 19.51 -4.22
CA LEU A 441 47.65 18.05 -4.24
C LEU A 441 48.04 17.62 -5.66
N ASN A 442 49.34 17.60 -5.91
CA ASN A 442 49.92 17.12 -7.16
C ASN A 442 50.00 15.57 -7.08
N PRO A 443 49.27 14.80 -7.91
CA PRO A 443 49.23 13.34 -7.77
C PRO A 443 50.54 12.62 -8.15
N THR A 444 51.61 13.36 -8.42
CA THR A 444 52.88 12.80 -8.91
C THR A 444 54.07 12.94 -7.97
N GLU A 445 53.93 13.48 -6.75
CA GLU A 445 55.03 13.46 -5.79
C GLU A 445 54.94 12.26 -4.84
N PRO A 446 55.94 11.34 -4.86
CA PRO A 446 56.02 10.27 -3.87
C PRO A 446 56.30 10.86 -2.48
N GLN A 447 55.45 10.51 -1.52
CA GLN A 447 55.59 10.94 -0.10
C GLN A 447 57.00 10.56 0.43
N PRO A 448 57.83 11.49 0.91
CA PRO A 448 59.06 11.15 1.56
C PRO A 448 58.78 10.70 3.00
N GLY A 449 59.04 9.43 3.30
CA GLY A 449 59.16 9.01 4.69
C GLY A 449 58.26 7.91 5.21
N ALA A 450 58.38 6.70 4.68
CA ALA A 450 58.13 5.48 5.44
C ALA A 450 59.34 4.60 5.39
N GLY A 451 60.31 4.97 6.20
CA GLY A 451 61.54 4.19 6.45
C GLY A 451 62.06 4.51 7.85
N GLN A 452 61.61 3.75 8.81
CA GLN A 452 62.32 3.11 9.92
C GLN A 452 61.36 2.42 10.86
#